data_71ed48d86c79ef57cf71307e4691ade6
#
_entry.id   71ed48d86c79ef57cf71307e4691ade6
#
_cell.length_a   1.000
_cell.length_b   1.000
_cell.length_c   1.000
_cell.angle_alpha   90.00
_cell.angle_beta   90.00
_cell.angle_gamma   90.00
#
_symmetry.space_group_name_H-M   'P 1'
#
loop_
_entity.id
_entity.type
_entity.pdbx_description
1 polymer ?
#
loop_
_entity_poly.entity_id
_entity_poly.type
_entity_poly.pdbx_seq_one_letter_code
_entity_poly.pdbx_strand_id
1 'polypeptide(L)'
;MIPRFASLMTTPGLSARVRARLLGGAACVVSVLLIGCGAGDASSGAWAGTIVDSAGISVVTNPATGLWQASEAWTPVEDLVISEHTTPGLEFGEIIDVDVDSRGRILVLDGMAKAYHVFGPDGAHLFTVGKPGGGPGELKDPFQLLVLPGDSVLVPDLGNARASVFAPDGALARTFLVDFLDLAARRWGITHDGSVVARRAASTGDVLVRLGPSGEVLDTVVRLDSPLLRSGEADGRPVLLGPIPVWTTLPAGGVAHGHSHGYRISISDPAGATRLVFTMPVSPVAFTDSHRDIVRDGLRAVVMEQGVPPELADQMLAGVSFWDELPVIADLLPGPDGTHWVQRAAAPESMRFDRLNVYRTDGFRGDAWDVFDADGRYLGEVRFPSGVRLFRTRDGLLYGVRLEELDVPSIVRFRLERGRAGA
;
A
#
# COMPACT_ATOMS: atom_id res chain seq x y z
N MET A 1 35.14 -9.99 32.94
CA MET A 1 35.03 -11.06 33.96
C MET A 1 33.89 -11.99 33.47
N ILE A 2 34.28 -13.09 32.82
CA ILE A 2 33.42 -14.14 32.30
C ILE A 2 33.35 -15.24 33.32
N PRO A 3 32.27 -15.98 33.47
CA PRO A 3 32.44 -17.42 33.49
C PRO A 3 31.60 -18.17 32.49
N ARG A 4 32.31 -19.01 31.77
CA ARG A 4 31.79 -20.21 31.04
C ARG A 4 31.20 -21.21 32.04
N PHE A 5 30.16 -21.95 31.63
CA PHE A 5 30.00 -23.32 32.04
C PHE A 5 29.61 -24.19 30.84
N ALA A 6 30.38 -25.26 30.73
CA ALA A 6 30.31 -26.25 29.67
C ALA A 6 29.64 -27.55 30.21
N SER A 7 29.03 -28.25 29.28
CA SER A 7 29.00 -29.71 29.13
C SER A 7 28.32 -30.59 30.18
N LEU A 8 27.39 -31.43 29.70
CA LEU A 8 27.48 -32.88 29.88
C LEU A 8 26.51 -33.60 28.94
N MET A 9 27.11 -34.49 28.13
CA MET A 9 26.47 -35.56 27.36
C MET A 9 25.81 -36.58 28.27
N THR A 10 24.80 -37.27 27.76
CA THR A 10 24.75 -38.77 27.64
C THR A 10 23.46 -39.21 26.97
N THR A 11 23.55 -39.95 25.90
CA THR A 11 22.58 -40.92 25.38
C THR A 11 22.75 -42.26 26.17
N PRO A 12 21.76 -43.20 26.21
CA PRO A 12 21.61 -44.14 25.13
C PRO A 12 20.17 -44.61 24.84
N GLY A 13 20.03 -45.19 23.65
CA GLY A 13 18.88 -45.68 22.96
C GLY A 13 18.05 -46.79 23.60
N LEU A 14 16.90 -46.99 23.00
CA LEU A 14 16.20 -48.28 22.91
C LEU A 14 15.27 -48.30 21.67
N SER A 15 15.47 -49.32 20.90
CA SER A 15 14.63 -49.73 19.78
C SER A 15 13.27 -50.27 20.22
N ALA A 16 12.19 -49.89 19.55
CA ALA A 16 10.97 -50.68 19.54
C ALA A 16 10.26 -50.61 18.20
N ARG A 17 10.23 -51.74 17.53
CA ARG A 17 9.39 -52.04 16.37
C ARG A 17 7.92 -52.01 16.78
N VAL A 18 7.06 -51.28 16.09
CA VAL A 18 5.61 -51.53 16.13
C VAL A 18 5.04 -51.36 14.71
N ARG A 19 4.59 -52.47 14.25
CA ARG A 19 3.65 -52.89 13.21
C ARG A 19 2.81 -51.81 12.51
N ALA A 20 2.87 -51.87 11.20
CA ALA A 20 1.91 -51.35 10.25
C ALA A 20 0.46 -51.79 10.59
N ARG A 21 -0.48 -50.84 10.61
CA ARG A 21 -1.89 -51.09 10.35
C ARG A 21 -2.34 -50.18 9.23
N LEU A 22 -2.60 -50.80 8.12
CA LEU A 22 -3.41 -50.28 7.03
C LEU A 22 -4.84 -50.10 7.52
N LEU A 23 -5.39 -48.92 7.38
CA LEU A 23 -6.83 -48.71 7.39
C LEU A 23 -7.17 -47.44 6.58
N GLY A 24 -7.87 -47.68 5.51
CA GLY A 24 -9.04 -46.92 5.04
C GLY A 24 -8.77 -45.59 4.37
N GLY A 25 -8.64 -45.62 3.06
CA GLY A 25 -8.79 -44.42 2.23
C GLY A 25 -10.22 -43.89 2.33
N ALA A 26 -10.34 -42.65 2.79
CA ALA A 26 -11.53 -41.85 2.56
C ALA A 26 -11.30 -41.06 1.25
N ALA A 27 -11.91 -41.54 0.17
CA ALA A 27 -12.01 -40.79 -1.08
C ALA A 27 -12.95 -39.59 -0.87
N CYS A 28 -12.39 -38.38 -0.79
CA CYS A 28 -13.17 -37.18 -0.94
C CYS A 28 -13.70 -37.12 -2.37
N VAL A 29 -14.96 -37.44 -2.54
CA VAL A 29 -15.70 -37.17 -3.79
C VAL A 29 -15.93 -35.66 -3.88
N VAL A 30 -15.15 -34.98 -4.73
CA VAL A 30 -15.42 -33.62 -5.14
C VAL A 30 -16.61 -33.68 -6.11
N SER A 31 -17.80 -33.33 -5.63
CA SER A 31 -18.98 -33.16 -6.48
C SER A 31 -18.84 -31.84 -7.26
N VAL A 32 -18.38 -31.95 -8.50
CA VAL A 32 -18.44 -30.83 -9.47
C VAL A 32 -19.89 -30.73 -9.94
N LEU A 33 -20.61 -29.76 -9.40
CA LEU A 33 -21.92 -29.36 -9.95
C LEU A 33 -21.67 -28.59 -11.25
N LEU A 34 -21.74 -29.30 -12.39
CA LEU A 34 -21.87 -28.69 -13.71
C LEU A 34 -23.28 -28.11 -13.83
N ILE A 35 -23.43 -26.82 -13.58
CA ILE A 35 -24.64 -26.09 -13.96
C ILE A 35 -24.53 -25.84 -15.45
N GLY A 36 -25.35 -26.53 -16.24
CA GLY A 36 -25.43 -26.38 -17.70
C GLY A 36 -25.88 -24.99 -18.10
N CYS A 37 -25.05 -24.31 -18.89
CA CYS A 37 -25.41 -23.06 -19.56
C CYS A 37 -26.47 -23.34 -20.64
N GLY A 38 -27.66 -22.75 -20.49
CA GLY A 38 -28.58 -22.52 -21.59
C GLY A 38 -27.97 -21.53 -22.58
N ALA A 39 -28.05 -21.88 -23.89
CA ALA A 39 -27.63 -21.00 -24.97
C ALA A 39 -28.56 -19.79 -25.02
N GLY A 40 -28.06 -18.64 -24.61
CA GLY A 40 -28.65 -17.31 -24.76
C GLY A 40 -27.61 -16.38 -25.39
N ASP A 41 -28.06 -15.61 -26.34
CA ASP A 41 -27.38 -14.75 -27.30
C ASP A 41 -25.99 -14.19 -26.91
N ALA A 42 -25.02 -14.44 -27.77
CA ALA A 42 -23.66 -13.93 -27.73
C ALA A 42 -23.62 -12.43 -28.10
N SER A 43 -23.62 -11.53 -27.11
CA SER A 43 -23.24 -10.12 -27.30
C SER A 43 -22.80 -9.35 -26.03
N SER A 44 -22.48 -10.01 -24.93
CA SER A 44 -21.70 -9.44 -23.85
C SER A 44 -20.53 -10.38 -23.55
N GLY A 45 -19.31 -9.92 -23.58
CA GLY A 45 -18.13 -10.76 -23.29
C GLY A 45 -18.28 -11.41 -21.91
N ALA A 46 -18.61 -12.71 -21.90
CA ALA A 46 -18.72 -13.43 -20.64
C ALA A 46 -17.35 -13.45 -19.96
N TRP A 47 -17.30 -13.07 -18.67
CA TRP A 47 -16.08 -13.20 -17.88
C TRP A 47 -15.61 -14.66 -17.86
N ALA A 48 -14.36 -14.87 -18.31
CA ALA A 48 -13.77 -16.19 -18.50
C ALA A 48 -12.99 -16.72 -17.30
N GLY A 49 -13.10 -16.09 -16.13
CA GLY A 49 -12.46 -16.54 -14.91
C GLY A 49 -13.21 -17.66 -14.20
N THR A 50 -12.72 -18.06 -13.04
CA THR A 50 -13.35 -19.07 -12.18
C THR A 50 -13.54 -18.55 -10.77
N ILE A 51 -14.64 -18.94 -10.14
CA ILE A 51 -14.90 -18.69 -8.72
C ILE A 51 -15.12 -20.05 -8.05
N VAL A 52 -14.35 -20.30 -6.99
CA VAL A 52 -14.44 -21.54 -6.21
C VAL A 52 -14.60 -21.17 -4.74
N ASP A 53 -15.56 -21.77 -4.05
CA ASP A 53 -15.61 -21.71 -2.59
C ASP A 53 -14.60 -22.71 -2.00
N SER A 54 -13.74 -22.22 -1.14
CA SER A 54 -12.77 -23.02 -0.38
C SER A 54 -12.95 -22.76 1.11
N ALA A 55 -13.72 -23.58 1.78
CA ALA A 55 -13.99 -23.48 3.20
C ALA A 55 -14.57 -22.11 3.64
N GLY A 56 -15.48 -21.56 2.86
CA GLY A 56 -16.11 -20.27 3.10
C GLY A 56 -15.30 -19.07 2.63
N ILE A 57 -14.22 -19.30 1.89
CA ILE A 57 -13.43 -18.27 1.21
C ILE A 57 -13.73 -18.33 -0.28
N SER A 58 -14.20 -17.23 -0.85
CA SER A 58 -14.34 -17.10 -2.30
C SER A 58 -12.96 -16.93 -2.93
N VAL A 59 -12.55 -17.87 -3.80
CA VAL A 59 -11.28 -17.83 -4.54
C VAL A 59 -11.58 -17.56 -6.00
N VAL A 60 -11.14 -16.39 -6.48
CA VAL A 60 -11.38 -15.89 -7.83
C VAL A 60 -10.08 -15.93 -8.62
N THR A 61 -10.09 -16.68 -9.71
CA THR A 61 -8.99 -16.68 -10.69
C THR A 61 -9.44 -15.90 -11.91
N ASN A 62 -8.82 -14.75 -12.14
CA ASN A 62 -9.18 -13.85 -13.22
C ASN A 62 -8.50 -14.23 -14.54
N PRO A 63 -9.12 -13.94 -15.68
CA PRO A 63 -8.47 -13.94 -16.97
C PRO A 63 -7.62 -12.67 -17.15
N ALA A 64 -6.73 -12.65 -18.14
CA ALA A 64 -5.94 -11.46 -18.47
C ALA A 64 -6.81 -10.32 -19.08
N THR A 65 -7.99 -10.64 -19.61
CA THR A 65 -8.91 -9.67 -20.21
C THR A 65 -10.02 -9.33 -19.23
N GLY A 66 -10.23 -8.05 -18.99
CA GLY A 66 -11.29 -7.53 -18.11
C GLY A 66 -12.67 -7.62 -18.72
N LEU A 67 -13.68 -7.39 -17.87
CA LEU A 67 -15.10 -7.39 -18.26
C LEU A 67 -15.50 -6.15 -19.04
N TRP A 68 -14.85 -5.02 -18.83
CA TRP A 68 -15.27 -3.77 -19.45
C TRP A 68 -15.13 -3.80 -20.97
N GLN A 69 -16.18 -3.39 -21.63
CA GLN A 69 -16.12 -2.93 -23.01
C GLN A 69 -15.52 -1.50 -23.03
N ALA A 70 -15.05 -1.05 -24.18
CA ALA A 70 -14.44 0.28 -24.31
C ALA A 70 -15.36 1.43 -23.83
N SER A 71 -16.69 1.27 -23.99
CA SER A 71 -17.70 2.23 -23.52
C SER A 71 -17.97 2.18 -22.01
N GLU A 72 -17.53 1.12 -21.33
CA GLU A 72 -17.74 0.91 -19.89
C GLU A 72 -16.49 1.26 -19.07
N ALA A 73 -15.33 1.27 -19.74
CA ALA A 73 -14.04 1.58 -19.09
C ALA A 73 -14.08 2.99 -18.49
N TRP A 74 -13.53 3.11 -17.31
CA TRP A 74 -13.38 4.40 -16.64
C TRP A 74 -12.19 5.17 -17.19
N THR A 75 -12.41 6.46 -17.43
CA THR A 75 -11.37 7.42 -17.78
C THR A 75 -11.29 8.47 -16.67
N PRO A 76 -10.12 8.67 -16.05
CA PRO A 76 -9.95 9.74 -15.07
C PRO A 76 -9.93 11.10 -15.77
N VAL A 77 -10.75 12.01 -15.28
CA VAL A 77 -10.83 13.39 -15.73
C VAL A 77 -10.50 14.31 -14.58
N GLU A 78 -9.43 15.09 -14.71
CA GLU A 78 -9.03 16.07 -13.71
C GLU A 78 -10.08 17.19 -13.62
N ASP A 79 -10.57 17.46 -12.41
CA ASP A 79 -11.60 18.48 -12.17
C ASP A 79 -11.18 19.53 -11.13
N LEU A 80 -10.04 19.32 -10.46
CA LEU A 80 -9.46 20.29 -9.53
C LEU A 80 -7.94 20.14 -9.50
N VAL A 81 -7.25 21.29 -9.52
CA VAL A 81 -5.81 21.41 -9.28
C VAL A 81 -5.58 22.47 -8.20
N ILE A 82 -4.81 22.11 -7.16
CA ILE A 82 -4.33 23.05 -6.16
C ILE A 82 -2.80 23.11 -6.26
N SER A 83 -2.28 24.25 -6.61
CA SER A 83 -0.85 24.51 -6.82
C SER A 83 -0.50 25.92 -6.34
N GLU A 84 0.77 26.27 -6.34
CA GLU A 84 1.20 27.65 -6.08
C GLU A 84 0.56 28.66 -7.03
N HIS A 85 0.24 28.25 -8.26
CA HIS A 85 -0.40 29.12 -9.25
C HIS A 85 -1.88 29.38 -8.96
N THR A 86 -2.58 28.38 -8.38
CA THR A 86 -4.00 28.48 -8.01
C THR A 86 -4.20 29.02 -6.60
N THR A 87 -3.16 28.98 -5.76
CA THR A 87 -3.19 29.44 -4.37
C THR A 87 -2.00 30.35 -4.07
N PRO A 88 -2.02 31.60 -4.54
CA PRO A 88 -0.90 32.53 -4.37
C PRO A 88 -0.49 32.72 -2.90
N GLY A 89 0.81 32.61 -2.63
CA GLY A 89 1.38 32.74 -1.29
C GLY A 89 1.42 31.45 -0.48
N LEU A 90 1.01 30.32 -1.05
CA LEU A 90 1.21 28.99 -0.49
C LEU A 90 2.15 28.21 -1.42
N GLU A 91 3.32 27.90 -0.94
CA GLU A 91 4.31 27.07 -1.63
C GLU A 91 4.34 25.71 -0.96
N PHE A 92 4.19 24.65 -1.74
CA PHE A 92 4.36 23.28 -1.25
C PHE A 92 5.82 22.87 -1.38
N GLY A 93 6.39 22.42 -0.26
CA GLY A 93 7.75 21.89 -0.27
C GLY A 93 7.79 20.41 -0.63
N GLU A 94 7.09 19.59 0.14
CA GLU A 94 7.04 18.13 -0.04
C GLU A 94 5.68 17.60 0.42
N ILE A 95 4.80 17.27 -0.51
CA ILE A 95 3.52 16.68 -0.15
C ILE A 95 3.71 15.21 0.19
N ILE A 96 3.56 14.87 1.47
CA ILE A 96 3.73 13.50 2.00
C ILE A 96 2.44 12.70 1.88
N ASP A 97 1.30 13.30 2.22
CA ASP A 97 0.00 12.63 2.24
C ASP A 97 -1.15 13.61 1.97
N VAL A 98 -2.24 13.06 1.45
CA VAL A 98 -3.49 13.77 1.20
C VAL A 98 -4.64 12.94 1.74
N ASP A 99 -5.55 13.55 2.49
CA ASP A 99 -6.79 12.92 2.94
C ASP A 99 -7.98 13.89 2.79
N VAL A 100 -9.19 13.38 2.93
CA VAL A 100 -10.42 14.15 2.72
C VAL A 100 -11.40 13.89 3.85
N ASP A 101 -11.95 14.94 4.43
CA ASP A 101 -12.92 14.81 5.52
C ASP A 101 -14.37 14.63 5.02
N SER A 102 -15.30 14.50 5.98
CA SER A 102 -16.72 14.28 5.67
C SER A 102 -17.41 15.46 4.99
N ARG A 103 -16.80 16.65 5.02
CA ARG A 103 -17.29 17.89 4.39
C ARG A 103 -16.66 18.11 3.00
N GLY A 104 -15.84 17.16 2.54
CA GLY A 104 -15.09 17.29 1.29
C GLY A 104 -13.90 18.25 1.37
N ARG A 105 -13.47 18.69 2.58
CA ARG A 105 -12.26 19.48 2.73
C ARG A 105 -11.05 18.59 2.45
N ILE A 106 -10.11 19.13 1.71
CA ILE A 106 -8.87 18.44 1.30
C ILE A 106 -7.78 18.82 2.29
N LEU A 107 -7.18 17.81 2.94
CA LEU A 107 -6.12 17.98 3.91
C LEU A 107 -4.81 17.50 3.29
N VAL A 108 -3.79 18.34 3.32
CA VAL A 108 -2.51 18.10 2.63
C VAL A 108 -1.37 18.22 3.63
N LEU A 109 -0.64 17.13 3.87
CA LEU A 109 0.52 17.13 4.74
C LEU A 109 1.77 17.53 3.97
N ASP A 110 2.36 18.67 4.33
CA ASP A 110 3.64 19.13 3.82
C ASP A 110 4.78 18.76 4.78
N GLY A 111 5.65 17.88 4.31
CA GLY A 111 6.79 17.39 5.07
C GLY A 111 7.89 18.41 5.28
N MET A 112 8.07 19.38 4.38
CA MET A 112 9.04 20.46 4.57
C MET A 112 8.51 21.54 5.52
N ALA A 113 7.24 21.94 5.34
CA ALA A 113 6.59 22.91 6.23
C ALA A 113 6.36 22.36 7.65
N LYS A 114 6.38 21.02 7.84
CA LYS A 114 6.02 20.35 9.10
C LYS A 114 4.63 20.78 9.58
N ALA A 115 3.71 20.83 8.64
CA ALA A 115 2.35 21.30 8.83
C ALA A 115 1.41 20.57 7.87
N TYR A 116 0.11 20.63 8.13
CA TYR A 116 -0.87 20.28 7.12
C TYR A 116 -1.76 21.48 6.79
N HIS A 117 -2.10 21.59 5.53
CA HIS A 117 -2.97 22.63 5.00
C HIS A 117 -4.37 22.08 4.78
N VAL A 118 -5.38 22.86 5.08
CA VAL A 118 -6.80 22.51 4.87
C VAL A 118 -7.38 23.40 3.79
N PHE A 119 -7.95 22.77 2.76
CA PHE A 119 -8.60 23.44 1.65
C PHE A 119 -10.09 23.11 1.63
N GLY A 120 -10.88 24.01 1.08
CA GLY A 120 -12.28 23.75 0.75
C GLY A 120 -12.41 22.72 -0.39
N PRO A 121 -13.62 22.19 -0.63
CA PRO A 121 -13.88 21.30 -1.76
C PRO A 121 -13.63 21.95 -3.13
N ASP A 122 -13.60 23.27 -3.17
CA ASP A 122 -13.31 24.11 -4.33
C ASP A 122 -11.81 24.44 -4.48
N GLY A 123 -10.96 23.95 -3.55
CA GLY A 123 -9.52 24.20 -3.54
C GLY A 123 -9.12 25.53 -2.86
N ALA A 124 -10.03 26.29 -2.30
CA ALA A 124 -9.67 27.49 -1.54
C ALA A 124 -8.95 27.12 -0.24
N HIS A 125 -7.79 27.72 0.02
CA HIS A 125 -7.08 27.52 1.29
C HIS A 125 -7.86 28.10 2.45
N LEU A 126 -8.09 27.30 3.50
CA LEU A 126 -8.85 27.70 4.67
C LEU A 126 -7.95 28.05 5.85
N PHE A 127 -7.05 27.15 6.23
CA PHE A 127 -6.10 27.35 7.32
C PHE A 127 -4.97 26.30 7.27
N THR A 128 -3.94 26.54 8.08
CA THR A 128 -2.79 25.64 8.25
C THR A 128 -2.65 25.25 9.71
N VAL A 129 -2.27 24.00 9.97
CA VAL A 129 -2.10 23.41 11.30
C VAL A 129 -0.73 22.80 11.45
N GLY A 130 -0.09 23.04 12.58
CA GLY A 130 1.26 22.58 12.86
C GLY A 130 2.31 23.63 12.50
N LYS A 131 3.52 23.38 12.93
CA LYS A 131 4.76 24.10 12.60
C LYS A 131 5.96 23.24 13.05
N PRO A 132 7.17 23.53 12.56
CA PRO A 132 8.37 22.81 12.98
C PRO A 132 8.63 22.90 14.49
N GLY A 133 8.87 21.76 15.14
CA GLY A 133 9.30 21.70 16.54
C GLY A 133 8.88 20.44 17.28
N GLY A 134 9.13 20.44 18.61
CA GLY A 134 8.85 19.33 19.52
C GLY A 134 7.78 19.64 20.57
N GLY A 135 7.24 20.87 20.60
CA GLY A 135 6.19 21.28 21.54
C GLY A 135 4.80 20.72 21.21
N PRO A 136 3.79 21.01 22.02
CA PRO A 136 2.40 20.59 21.74
C PRO A 136 1.92 21.15 20.40
N GLY A 137 1.43 20.28 19.51
CA GLY A 137 0.95 20.64 18.18
C GLY A 137 2.05 20.98 17.16
N GLU A 138 3.32 20.94 17.54
CA GLU A 138 4.46 21.06 16.62
C GLU A 138 4.82 19.70 16.04
N LEU A 139 5.35 19.67 14.81
CA LEU A 139 5.71 18.46 14.07
C LEU A 139 7.19 18.49 13.70
N LYS A 140 7.82 17.30 13.63
CA LYS A 140 9.26 17.18 13.34
C LYS A 140 9.57 16.28 12.16
N ASP A 141 9.00 15.08 12.11
CA ASP A 141 9.07 14.15 10.98
C ASP A 141 7.71 13.44 10.83
N PRO A 142 6.63 14.22 10.51
CA PRO A 142 5.33 13.63 10.26
C PRO A 142 5.39 12.83 8.95
N PHE A 143 4.74 11.67 8.89
CA PHE A 143 4.83 10.83 7.71
C PHE A 143 3.48 10.45 7.10
N GLN A 144 2.38 10.78 7.77
CA GLN A 144 1.02 10.52 7.29
C GLN A 144 0.01 11.44 7.96
N LEU A 145 -1.13 11.60 7.30
CA LEU A 145 -2.29 12.30 7.80
C LEU A 145 -3.52 11.40 7.63
N LEU A 146 -4.30 11.24 8.68
CA LEU A 146 -5.45 10.34 8.69
C LEU A 146 -6.67 11.06 9.26
N VAL A 147 -7.72 11.17 8.46
CA VAL A 147 -9.01 11.70 8.93
C VAL A 147 -9.76 10.61 9.69
N LEU A 148 -10.04 10.86 10.95
CA LEU A 148 -10.80 9.99 11.83
C LEU A 148 -12.31 10.29 11.70
N PRO A 149 -13.20 9.38 12.15
CA PRO A 149 -14.61 9.69 12.31
C PRO A 149 -14.83 10.96 13.15
N GLY A 150 -15.72 11.85 12.68
CA GLY A 150 -15.94 13.17 13.28
C GLY A 150 -14.92 14.23 12.86
N ASP A 151 -14.19 13.98 11.76
CA ASP A 151 -13.27 14.91 11.10
C ASP A 151 -12.06 15.35 11.95
N SER A 152 -11.74 14.64 13.03
CA SER A 152 -10.47 14.81 13.73
C SER A 152 -9.34 14.28 12.86
N VAL A 153 -8.14 14.84 13.01
CA VAL A 153 -6.98 14.51 12.18
C VAL A 153 -5.90 13.89 13.04
N LEU A 154 -5.51 12.68 12.72
CA LEU A 154 -4.37 11.98 13.33
C LEU A 154 -3.12 12.17 12.48
N VAL A 155 -2.06 12.67 13.09
CA VAL A 155 -0.75 12.85 12.45
C VAL A 155 0.31 12.10 13.26
N PRO A 156 0.77 10.93 12.79
CA PRO A 156 1.92 10.25 13.39
C PRO A 156 3.22 10.96 13.00
N ASP A 157 4.08 11.18 13.97
CA ASP A 157 5.29 11.97 13.87
C ASP A 157 6.49 11.18 14.45
N LEU A 158 7.27 10.61 13.56
CA LEU A 158 8.44 9.79 13.90
C LEU A 158 9.50 10.61 14.67
N GLY A 159 9.74 11.86 14.25
CA GLY A 159 10.76 12.71 14.84
C GLY A 159 10.48 13.12 16.29
N ASN A 160 9.21 13.10 16.69
CA ASN A 160 8.77 13.35 18.06
C ASN A 160 8.35 12.06 18.80
N ALA A 161 8.48 10.87 18.19
CA ALA A 161 8.08 9.58 18.73
C ALA A 161 6.63 9.58 19.28
N ARG A 162 5.71 10.29 18.62
CA ARG A 162 4.33 10.44 19.06
C ARG A 162 3.37 10.54 17.87
N ALA A 163 2.09 10.34 18.14
CA ALA A 163 1.00 10.75 17.26
C ALA A 163 0.19 11.87 17.90
N SER A 164 -0.19 12.86 17.10
CA SER A 164 -0.98 14.01 17.52
C SER A 164 -2.37 13.92 16.88
N VAL A 165 -3.41 14.18 17.66
CA VAL A 165 -4.79 14.26 17.17
C VAL A 165 -5.23 15.71 17.28
N PHE A 166 -5.66 16.27 16.16
CA PHE A 166 -6.18 17.61 16.05
C PHE A 166 -7.70 17.57 15.86
N ALA A 167 -8.39 18.52 16.45
CA ALA A 167 -9.83 18.73 16.22
C ALA A 167 -10.09 19.26 14.78
N PRO A 168 -11.32 19.22 14.28
CA PRO A 168 -11.66 19.67 12.92
C PRO A 168 -11.36 21.14 12.61
N ASP A 169 -11.15 21.95 13.65
CA ASP A 169 -10.72 23.37 13.57
C ASP A 169 -9.21 23.56 13.66
N GLY A 170 -8.45 22.46 13.76
CA GLY A 170 -6.98 22.47 13.88
C GLY A 170 -6.44 22.60 15.29
N ALA A 171 -7.29 22.70 16.32
CA ALA A 171 -6.81 22.72 17.72
C ALA A 171 -6.25 21.34 18.11
N LEU A 172 -5.10 21.32 18.81
CA LEU A 172 -4.57 20.08 19.35
C LEU A 172 -5.51 19.51 20.41
N ALA A 173 -6.07 18.33 20.15
CA ALA A 173 -6.95 17.64 21.08
C ALA A 173 -6.20 16.73 22.04
N ARG A 174 -5.26 15.94 21.57
CA ARG A 174 -4.44 15.03 22.39
C ARG A 174 -3.19 14.57 21.64
N THR A 175 -2.24 14.01 22.39
CA THR A 175 -1.09 13.28 21.87
C THR A 175 -0.94 11.96 22.61
N PHE A 176 -0.29 10.98 21.96
CA PHE A 176 0.15 9.75 22.63
C PHE A 176 1.50 9.30 22.06
N LEU A 177 2.27 8.62 22.90
CA LEU A 177 3.57 8.08 22.48
C LEU A 177 3.37 6.88 21.56
N VAL A 178 4.29 6.71 20.63
CA VAL A 178 4.31 5.60 19.69
C VAL A 178 5.69 4.99 19.64
N ASP A 179 5.77 3.68 19.83
CA ASP A 179 7.00 2.93 19.61
C ASP A 179 7.15 2.61 18.12
N PHE A 180 7.79 3.50 17.37
CA PHE A 180 8.03 3.32 15.94
C PHE A 180 9.10 2.26 15.62
N LEU A 181 9.86 1.76 16.59
CA LEU A 181 10.75 0.62 16.38
C LEU A 181 9.96 -0.68 16.28
N ASP A 182 8.87 -0.79 17.03
CA ASP A 182 7.95 -1.91 16.97
C ASP A 182 6.97 -1.79 15.77
N LEU A 183 6.53 -0.56 15.49
CA LEU A 183 5.64 -0.24 14.36
C LEU A 183 6.46 0.21 13.13
N ALA A 184 7.22 -0.69 12.58
CA ALA A 184 8.29 -0.44 11.58
C ALA A 184 7.82 0.13 10.22
N ALA A 185 6.54 0.45 10.02
CA ALA A 185 6.04 0.91 8.74
C ALA A 185 5.45 2.31 8.81
N ARG A 186 5.86 3.15 7.86
CA ARG A 186 5.31 4.48 7.63
C ARG A 186 3.95 4.43 6.88
N ARG A 187 3.11 3.44 7.19
CA ARG A 187 1.75 3.34 6.66
C ARG A 187 0.81 2.89 7.76
N TRP A 188 -0.18 3.71 8.04
CA TRP A 188 -1.29 3.43 8.92
C TRP A 188 -2.59 3.49 8.12
N GLY A 189 -3.63 2.82 8.58
CA GLY A 189 -4.96 2.86 8.00
C GLY A 189 -6.00 3.14 9.07
N ILE A 190 -7.16 3.63 8.63
CA ILE A 190 -8.33 3.80 9.48
C ILE A 190 -9.39 2.82 9.02
N THR A 191 -9.95 2.06 9.95
CA THR A 191 -11.13 1.23 9.72
C THR A 191 -12.41 2.06 9.82
N HIS A 192 -13.54 1.53 9.37
CA HIS A 192 -14.81 2.24 9.36
C HIS A 192 -15.29 2.65 10.78
N ASP A 193 -14.88 1.92 11.81
CA ASP A 193 -15.17 2.22 13.22
C ASP A 193 -14.19 3.23 13.84
N GLY A 194 -13.23 3.73 13.05
CA GLY A 194 -12.22 4.71 13.47
C GLY A 194 -11.01 4.11 14.18
N SER A 195 -10.91 2.79 14.25
CA SER A 195 -9.71 2.14 14.78
C SER A 195 -8.52 2.39 13.85
N VAL A 196 -7.37 2.65 14.44
CA VAL A 196 -6.10 2.78 13.71
C VAL A 196 -5.50 1.40 13.50
N VAL A 197 -5.10 1.10 12.28
CA VAL A 197 -4.36 -0.11 11.93
C VAL A 197 -2.95 0.27 11.50
N ALA A 198 -1.96 -0.42 12.03
CA ALA A 198 -0.55 -0.21 11.69
C ALA A 198 0.14 -1.55 11.42
N ARG A 199 1.22 -1.53 10.63
CA ARG A 199 2.07 -2.71 10.42
C ARG A 199 3.10 -2.81 11.53
N ARG A 200 3.21 -3.98 12.11
CA ARG A 200 4.22 -4.36 13.08
C ARG A 200 5.11 -5.44 12.49
N ALA A 201 6.42 -5.22 12.53
CA ALA A 201 7.39 -6.25 12.18
C ALA A 201 7.49 -7.28 13.32
N ALA A 202 7.35 -8.56 13.01
CA ALA A 202 7.51 -9.64 13.95
C ALA A 202 8.50 -10.68 13.43
N SER A 203 9.16 -11.41 14.31
CA SER A 203 10.15 -12.44 13.94
C SER A 203 9.58 -13.56 13.07
N THR A 204 8.25 -13.75 13.10
CA THR A 204 7.55 -14.77 12.32
C THR A 204 6.85 -14.25 11.07
N GLY A 205 7.07 -12.98 10.70
CA GLY A 205 6.41 -12.29 9.60
C GLY A 205 5.71 -11.02 10.09
N ASP A 206 5.40 -10.15 9.16
CA ASP A 206 4.68 -8.91 9.46
C ASP A 206 3.23 -9.19 9.87
N VAL A 207 2.71 -8.36 10.75
CA VAL A 207 1.30 -8.39 11.15
C VAL A 207 0.71 -6.99 11.06
N LEU A 208 -0.57 -6.91 10.72
CA LEU A 208 -1.35 -5.69 10.93
C LEU A 208 -1.97 -5.77 12.32
N VAL A 209 -1.74 -4.73 13.10
CA VAL A 209 -2.26 -4.61 14.47
C VAL A 209 -3.20 -3.44 14.58
N ARG A 210 -4.19 -3.56 15.43
CA ARG A 210 -5.08 -2.47 15.81
C ARG A 210 -4.49 -1.72 16.99
N LEU A 211 -4.44 -0.40 16.89
CA LEU A 211 -3.99 0.48 17.95
C LEU A 211 -5.17 1.05 18.72
N GLY A 212 -5.04 1.07 20.01
CA GLY A 212 -5.96 1.76 20.91
C GLY A 212 -5.74 3.28 20.97
N PRO A 213 -6.60 3.99 21.70
CA PRO A 213 -6.55 5.46 21.79
C PRO A 213 -5.23 6.02 22.34
N SER A 214 -4.48 5.25 23.11
CA SER A 214 -3.17 5.66 23.67
C SER A 214 -2.00 5.12 22.89
N GLY A 215 -2.24 4.49 21.72
CA GLY A 215 -1.20 3.90 20.87
C GLY A 215 -0.81 2.48 21.26
N GLU A 216 -1.44 1.88 22.26
CA GLU A 216 -1.24 0.49 22.67
C GLU A 216 -1.76 -0.49 21.59
N VAL A 217 -1.08 -1.61 21.42
CA VAL A 217 -1.54 -2.68 20.54
C VAL A 217 -2.68 -3.42 21.22
N LEU A 218 -3.87 -3.42 20.62
CA LEU A 218 -5.06 -4.11 21.14
C LEU A 218 -5.10 -5.56 20.68
N ASP A 219 -4.98 -5.78 19.39
CA ASP A 219 -5.06 -7.11 18.79
C ASP A 219 -4.32 -7.17 17.44
N THR A 220 -4.20 -8.39 16.89
CA THR A 220 -3.71 -8.62 15.52
C THR A 220 -4.91 -8.77 14.58
N VAL A 221 -5.00 -7.86 13.60
CA VAL A 221 -6.03 -7.88 12.57
C VAL A 221 -5.75 -8.97 11.54
N VAL A 222 -4.55 -8.96 10.95
CA VAL A 222 -4.14 -9.90 9.89
C VAL A 222 -2.65 -10.20 10.00
N ARG A 223 -2.25 -11.45 9.67
CA ARG A 223 -0.86 -11.80 9.38
C ARG A 223 -0.57 -11.60 7.91
N LEU A 224 0.47 -10.86 7.61
CA LEU A 224 0.92 -10.62 6.24
C LEU A 224 1.92 -11.70 5.83
N ASP A 225 1.79 -12.18 4.61
CA ASP A 225 2.86 -12.97 4.01
C ASP A 225 4.03 -12.05 3.67
N SER A 226 5.18 -12.26 4.28
CA SER A 226 6.36 -11.43 4.11
C SER A 226 7.57 -12.33 3.78
N PRO A 227 7.78 -12.64 2.50
CA PRO A 227 8.86 -13.52 2.07
C PRO A 227 10.26 -13.02 2.46
N LEU A 228 10.46 -11.69 2.55
CA LEU A 228 11.76 -11.10 2.92
C LEU A 228 12.23 -11.48 4.31
N LEU A 229 11.33 -11.63 5.28
CA LEU A 229 11.72 -12.07 6.63
C LEU A 229 12.13 -13.55 6.67
N ARG A 230 11.76 -14.32 5.66
CA ARG A 230 12.19 -15.74 5.51
C ARG A 230 13.48 -15.87 4.74
N SER A 231 13.73 -14.97 3.79
CA SER A 231 14.91 -14.98 2.93
C SER A 231 16.05 -14.14 3.49
N GLY A 232 15.82 -13.49 4.61
CA GLY A 232 16.73 -12.66 5.39
C GLY A 232 17.94 -12.19 4.62
N GLU A 233 18.44 -11.07 4.78
CA GLU A 233 19.79 -10.68 4.41
C GLU A 233 20.62 -11.80 3.79
N ALA A 234 20.64 -11.91 2.46
CA ALA A 234 21.69 -12.66 1.81
C ALA A 234 23.01 -11.98 2.22
N ASP A 235 23.75 -12.58 3.13
CA ASP A 235 25.01 -12.08 3.68
C ASP A 235 24.96 -10.75 4.48
N GLY A 236 23.83 -10.42 5.12
CA GLY A 236 23.72 -9.18 5.94
C GLY A 236 23.65 -7.89 5.13
N ARG A 237 23.35 -7.96 3.83
CA ARG A 237 23.25 -6.80 2.94
C ARG A 237 21.78 -6.43 2.69
N PRO A 238 21.44 -5.13 2.63
CA PRO A 238 20.10 -4.71 2.24
C PRO A 238 19.73 -5.24 0.85
N VAL A 239 18.56 -5.86 0.74
CA VAL A 239 18.02 -6.29 -0.56
C VAL A 239 17.00 -5.26 -1.01
N LEU A 240 17.28 -4.60 -2.13
CA LEU A 240 16.34 -3.68 -2.76
C LEU A 240 15.38 -4.42 -3.68
N LEU A 241 14.20 -3.85 -3.84
CA LEU A 241 13.14 -4.39 -4.71
C LEU A 241 12.68 -5.80 -4.36
N GLY A 242 12.93 -6.25 -3.13
CA GLY A 242 12.40 -7.52 -2.67
C GLY A 242 10.89 -7.47 -2.39
N PRO A 243 10.26 -8.64 -2.13
CA PRO A 243 8.85 -8.70 -1.82
C PRO A 243 8.50 -7.93 -0.56
N ILE A 244 7.67 -6.92 -0.69
CA ILE A 244 7.13 -6.14 0.43
C ILE A 244 5.63 -6.36 0.57
N PRO A 245 5.08 -6.31 1.78
CA PRO A 245 3.64 -6.30 1.96
C PRO A 245 3.01 -5.04 1.38
N VAL A 246 1.93 -5.22 0.61
CA VAL A 246 1.03 -4.14 0.17
C VAL A 246 -0.31 -4.35 0.85
N TRP A 247 -0.89 -3.28 1.39
CA TRP A 247 -2.15 -3.39 2.12
C TRP A 247 -2.89 -2.05 2.21
N THR A 248 -4.20 -2.12 2.43
CA THR A 248 -5.04 -0.96 2.72
C THR A 248 -6.24 -1.37 3.57
N THR A 249 -6.76 -0.46 4.38
CA THR A 249 -8.05 -0.64 5.06
C THR A 249 -9.19 -0.39 4.09
N LEU A 250 -10.32 -1.08 4.30
CA LEU A 250 -11.50 -0.98 3.44
C LEU A 250 -12.60 -0.15 4.12
N PRO A 251 -13.37 0.66 3.36
CA PRO A 251 -14.48 1.45 3.91
C PRO A 251 -15.57 0.61 4.59
N ALA A 252 -15.80 -0.61 4.11
CA ALA A 252 -16.73 -1.55 4.73
C ALA A 252 -16.16 -2.26 5.98
N GLY A 253 -14.93 -1.94 6.36
CA GLY A 253 -14.16 -2.63 7.38
C GLY A 253 -13.32 -3.77 6.82
N GLY A 254 -12.34 -4.22 7.60
CA GLY A 254 -11.36 -5.22 7.16
C GLY A 254 -10.20 -4.61 6.37
N VAL A 255 -9.44 -5.49 5.71
CA VAL A 255 -8.18 -5.14 5.06
C VAL A 255 -8.05 -5.88 3.74
N ALA A 256 -7.61 -5.17 2.69
CA ALA A 256 -7.06 -5.76 1.48
C ALA A 256 -5.55 -5.86 1.62
N HIS A 257 -4.96 -7.03 1.32
CA HIS A 257 -3.52 -7.21 1.42
C HIS A 257 -2.96 -8.25 0.45
N GLY A 258 -1.69 -8.12 0.14
CA GLY A 258 -0.90 -9.01 -0.69
C GLY A 258 0.58 -8.69 -0.53
N HIS A 259 1.41 -9.06 -1.50
CA HIS A 259 2.81 -8.65 -1.57
C HIS A 259 3.20 -8.25 -3.00
N SER A 260 4.23 -7.42 -3.12
CA SER A 260 4.59 -6.76 -4.38
C SER A 260 5.00 -7.71 -5.52
N HIS A 261 5.47 -8.92 -5.23
CA HIS A 261 5.95 -9.91 -6.22
C HIS A 261 4.92 -10.99 -6.56
N GLY A 262 3.67 -10.84 -6.12
CA GLY A 262 2.61 -11.78 -6.44
C GLY A 262 1.31 -11.07 -6.74
N TYR A 263 0.59 -11.52 -7.74
CA TYR A 263 -0.73 -10.98 -8.01
C TYR A 263 -1.82 -11.83 -7.34
N ARG A 264 -1.74 -11.86 -6.00
CA ARG A 264 -2.69 -12.51 -5.13
C ARG A 264 -3.10 -11.54 -4.03
N ILE A 265 -4.34 -11.10 -4.05
CA ILE A 265 -4.90 -10.17 -3.07
C ILE A 265 -5.91 -10.91 -2.22
N SER A 266 -5.79 -10.75 -0.92
CA SER A 266 -6.70 -11.28 0.10
C SER A 266 -7.50 -10.14 0.70
N ILE A 267 -8.79 -10.35 0.86
CA ILE A 267 -9.72 -9.43 1.53
C ILE A 267 -10.18 -10.09 2.82
N SER A 268 -9.93 -9.43 3.94
CA SER A 268 -10.44 -9.86 5.23
C SER A 268 -11.69 -9.07 5.64
N ASP A 269 -12.49 -9.66 6.49
CA ASP A 269 -13.55 -8.96 7.20
C ASP A 269 -13.00 -8.14 8.40
N PRO A 270 -13.83 -7.35 9.10
CA PRO A 270 -13.40 -6.58 10.26
C PRO A 270 -12.84 -7.41 11.43
N ALA A 271 -13.17 -8.71 11.48
CA ALA A 271 -12.62 -9.65 12.47
C ALA A 271 -11.29 -10.28 12.04
N GLY A 272 -10.78 -9.92 10.84
CA GLY A 272 -9.53 -10.43 10.29
C GLY A 272 -9.63 -11.77 9.55
N ALA A 273 -10.85 -12.35 9.43
CA ALA A 273 -11.03 -13.59 8.67
C ALA A 273 -11.04 -13.30 7.16
N THR A 274 -10.21 -14.02 6.40
CA THR A 274 -10.20 -13.93 4.93
C THR A 274 -11.55 -14.38 4.37
N ARG A 275 -12.15 -13.56 3.50
CA ARG A 275 -13.45 -13.83 2.85
C ARG A 275 -13.33 -13.99 1.36
N LEU A 276 -12.41 -13.28 0.75
CA LEU A 276 -12.18 -13.27 -0.69
C LEU A 276 -10.68 -13.32 -0.96
N VAL A 277 -10.31 -14.08 -1.97
CA VAL A 277 -8.97 -14.05 -2.56
C VAL A 277 -9.13 -13.97 -4.06
N PHE A 278 -8.46 -13.01 -4.68
CA PHE A 278 -8.44 -12.93 -6.13
C PHE A 278 -7.00 -12.88 -6.67
N THR A 279 -6.84 -13.45 -7.86
CA THR A 279 -5.55 -13.57 -8.53
C THR A 279 -5.66 -13.11 -9.99
N MET A 280 -4.53 -12.66 -10.53
CA MET A 280 -4.34 -12.40 -11.95
C MET A 280 -3.22 -13.29 -12.50
N PRO A 281 -3.30 -13.74 -13.76
CA PRO A 281 -2.20 -14.44 -14.41
C PRO A 281 -1.09 -13.43 -14.74
N VAL A 282 -0.02 -13.47 -13.96
CA VAL A 282 1.16 -12.64 -14.18
C VAL A 282 2.39 -13.53 -14.21
N SER A 283 3.22 -13.36 -15.23
CA SER A 283 4.52 -14.03 -15.28
C SER A 283 5.56 -13.17 -14.56
N PRO A 284 6.36 -13.73 -13.67
CA PRO A 284 7.50 -13.02 -13.08
C PRO A 284 8.41 -12.47 -14.17
N VAL A 285 8.87 -11.25 -13.99
CA VAL A 285 9.84 -10.61 -14.89
C VAL A 285 11.19 -10.59 -14.20
N ALA A 286 12.19 -11.21 -14.84
CA ALA A 286 13.54 -11.25 -14.30
C ALA A 286 14.13 -9.84 -14.17
N PHE A 287 14.78 -9.58 -13.05
CA PHE A 287 15.55 -8.36 -12.84
C PHE A 287 16.94 -8.51 -13.44
N THR A 288 17.09 -8.05 -14.68
CA THR A 288 18.32 -8.20 -15.47
C THR A 288 19.43 -7.26 -14.99
N ASP A 289 20.66 -7.47 -15.44
CA ASP A 289 21.79 -6.57 -15.13
C ASP A 289 21.55 -5.16 -15.67
N SER A 290 20.94 -5.03 -16.86
CA SER A 290 20.52 -3.72 -17.40
C SER A 290 19.53 -2.99 -16.49
N HIS A 291 18.56 -3.71 -15.92
CA HIS A 291 17.62 -3.14 -14.96
C HIS A 291 18.34 -2.70 -13.67
N ARG A 292 19.31 -3.50 -13.20
CA ARG A 292 20.12 -3.17 -12.00
C ARG A 292 20.94 -1.90 -12.21
N ASP A 293 21.49 -1.72 -13.41
CA ASP A 293 22.25 -0.52 -13.75
C ASP A 293 21.37 0.73 -13.77
N ILE A 294 20.18 0.67 -14.40
CA ILE A 294 19.20 1.77 -14.40
C ILE A 294 18.85 2.17 -12.96
N VAL A 295 18.53 1.19 -12.12
CA VAL A 295 18.15 1.48 -10.72
C VAL A 295 19.33 2.02 -9.92
N ARG A 296 20.52 1.45 -10.11
CA ARG A 296 21.73 1.92 -9.42
C ARG A 296 22.12 3.34 -9.81
N ASP A 297 22.02 3.67 -11.09
CA ASP A 297 22.32 5.02 -11.59
C ASP A 297 21.30 6.04 -11.09
N GLY A 298 20.01 5.69 -11.08
CA GLY A 298 18.96 6.53 -10.52
C GLY A 298 19.14 6.79 -9.02
N LEU A 299 19.43 5.75 -8.24
CA LEU A 299 19.72 5.87 -6.81
C LEU A 299 20.96 6.71 -6.56
N ARG A 300 21.99 6.52 -7.37
CA ARG A 300 23.24 7.31 -7.31
C ARG A 300 22.96 8.80 -7.51
N ALA A 301 22.19 9.13 -8.54
CA ALA A 301 21.82 10.52 -8.82
C ALA A 301 21.14 11.17 -7.61
N VAL A 302 20.13 10.54 -7.03
CA VAL A 302 19.40 11.07 -5.86
C VAL A 302 20.29 11.25 -4.64
N VAL A 303 21.16 10.27 -4.36
CA VAL A 303 22.08 10.36 -3.21
C VAL A 303 23.07 11.51 -3.41
N MET A 304 23.55 11.73 -4.63
CA MET A 304 24.44 12.84 -4.95
C MET A 304 23.76 14.21 -4.86
N GLU A 305 22.49 14.32 -5.26
CA GLU A 305 21.67 15.55 -5.08
C GLU A 305 21.51 15.93 -3.61
N GLN A 306 21.63 14.97 -2.69
CA GLN A 306 21.64 15.21 -1.24
C GLN A 306 23.02 15.66 -0.71
N GLY A 307 23.99 15.89 -1.60
CA GLY A 307 25.31 16.36 -1.25
C GLY A 307 26.31 15.26 -0.86
N VAL A 308 25.97 13.99 -1.12
CA VAL A 308 26.90 12.88 -0.90
C VAL A 308 27.94 12.86 -2.02
N PRO A 309 29.25 12.84 -1.72
CA PRO A 309 30.28 12.74 -2.73
C PRO A 309 30.17 11.47 -3.58
N PRO A 310 30.54 11.52 -4.88
CA PRO A 310 30.41 10.38 -5.80
C PRO A 310 31.02 9.07 -5.28
N GLU A 311 32.24 9.14 -4.73
CA GLU A 311 32.96 7.97 -4.22
C GLU A 311 32.23 7.32 -3.03
N LEU A 312 31.61 8.12 -2.18
CA LEU A 312 30.83 7.62 -1.05
C LEU A 312 29.49 7.03 -1.53
N ALA A 313 28.84 7.67 -2.51
CA ALA A 313 27.63 7.14 -3.14
C ALA A 313 27.90 5.77 -3.76
N ASP A 314 29.00 5.62 -4.49
CA ASP A 314 29.42 4.35 -5.08
C ASP A 314 29.69 3.27 -4.03
N GLN A 315 30.34 3.62 -2.91
CA GLN A 315 30.55 2.71 -1.78
C GLN A 315 29.23 2.27 -1.12
N MET A 316 28.32 3.19 -0.92
CA MET A 316 26.98 2.88 -0.36
C MET A 316 26.22 1.89 -1.25
N LEU A 317 26.25 2.12 -2.56
CA LEU A 317 25.51 1.29 -3.51
C LEU A 317 26.20 -0.05 -3.81
N ALA A 318 27.53 -0.15 -3.64
CA ALA A 318 28.26 -1.42 -3.79
C ALA A 318 27.84 -2.46 -2.73
N GLY A 319 27.34 -2.01 -1.58
CA GLY A 319 26.84 -2.89 -0.52
C GLY A 319 25.39 -3.36 -0.70
N VAL A 320 24.71 -2.92 -1.75
CA VAL A 320 23.29 -3.22 -1.99
C VAL A 320 23.16 -4.43 -2.91
N SER A 321 22.32 -5.38 -2.52
CA SER A 321 21.86 -6.47 -3.40
C SER A 321 20.44 -6.18 -3.92
N PHE A 322 20.08 -6.86 -5.01
CA PHE A 322 18.75 -6.73 -5.61
C PHE A 322 18.06 -8.09 -5.61
N TRP A 323 16.73 -8.05 -5.57
CA TRP A 323 15.94 -9.24 -5.80
C TRP A 323 16.09 -9.72 -7.27
N ASP A 324 15.81 -10.98 -7.52
CA ASP A 324 16.00 -11.57 -8.87
C ASP A 324 14.82 -11.32 -9.82
N GLU A 325 13.70 -10.85 -9.28
CA GLU A 325 12.48 -10.56 -10.03
C GLU A 325 12.02 -9.13 -9.76
N LEU A 326 11.33 -8.54 -10.73
CA LEU A 326 10.70 -7.23 -10.58
C LEU A 326 9.39 -7.35 -9.79
N PRO A 327 9.02 -6.31 -9.00
CA PRO A 327 7.70 -6.25 -8.41
C PRO A 327 6.61 -6.17 -9.51
N VAL A 328 5.46 -6.74 -9.22
CA VAL A 328 4.29 -6.77 -10.10
C VAL A 328 3.29 -5.70 -9.73
N ILE A 329 3.07 -5.53 -8.42
CA ILE A 329 2.14 -4.56 -7.86
C ILE A 329 2.86 -3.61 -6.90
N ALA A 330 2.40 -2.36 -6.87
CA ALA A 330 2.99 -1.30 -6.05
C ALA A 330 2.10 -0.88 -4.90
N ASP A 331 0.78 -0.85 -5.08
CA ASP A 331 -0.15 -0.37 -4.05
C ASP A 331 -1.56 -0.96 -4.19
N LEU A 332 -2.35 -0.79 -3.14
CA LEU A 332 -3.78 -1.10 -3.08
C LEU A 332 -4.55 0.14 -2.64
N LEU A 333 -5.69 0.39 -3.30
CA LEU A 333 -6.59 1.49 -2.95
C LEU A 333 -8.04 0.97 -2.99
N PRO A 334 -8.87 1.25 -1.97
CA PRO A 334 -10.30 1.05 -2.10
C PRO A 334 -10.83 2.05 -3.13
N GLY A 335 -11.48 1.54 -4.17
CA GLY A 335 -12.04 2.36 -5.23
C GLY A 335 -13.50 2.76 -4.96
N PRO A 336 -14.11 3.51 -5.89
CA PRO A 336 -15.53 3.81 -5.87
C PRO A 336 -16.39 2.54 -5.94
N ASP A 337 -17.61 2.61 -5.47
CA ASP A 337 -18.63 1.54 -5.60
C ASP A 337 -18.19 0.18 -5.04
N GLY A 338 -17.29 0.18 -4.04
CA GLY A 338 -16.77 -1.03 -3.42
C GLY A 338 -15.75 -1.80 -4.27
N THR A 339 -15.23 -1.19 -5.32
CA THR A 339 -14.19 -1.78 -6.16
C THR A 339 -12.85 -1.86 -5.44
N HIS A 340 -12.03 -2.82 -5.83
CA HIS A 340 -10.65 -2.98 -5.36
C HIS A 340 -9.69 -2.57 -6.49
N TRP A 341 -8.81 -1.63 -6.18
CA TRP A 341 -7.83 -1.12 -7.12
C TRP A 341 -6.44 -1.60 -6.76
N VAL A 342 -5.74 -2.14 -7.74
CA VAL A 342 -4.39 -2.68 -7.60
C VAL A 342 -3.48 -1.91 -8.54
N GLN A 343 -2.54 -1.14 -7.99
CA GLN A 343 -1.57 -0.41 -8.80
C GLN A 343 -0.51 -1.36 -9.34
N ARG A 344 -0.28 -1.34 -10.63
CA ARG A 344 0.86 -2.06 -11.23
C ARG A 344 2.17 -1.38 -10.88
N ALA A 345 3.22 -2.16 -10.69
CA ALA A 345 4.56 -1.63 -10.57
C ALA A 345 5.04 -1.06 -11.91
N ALA A 346 5.87 -0.02 -11.84
CA ALA A 346 6.53 0.56 -13.00
C ALA A 346 7.66 -0.38 -13.48
N ALA A 347 7.87 -0.42 -14.81
CA ALA A 347 9.09 -1.00 -15.36
C ALA A 347 10.30 -0.11 -15.00
N PRO A 348 11.52 -0.67 -14.87
CA PRO A 348 12.70 0.09 -14.48
C PRO A 348 12.96 1.33 -15.35
N GLU A 349 12.67 1.26 -16.65
CA GLU A 349 12.84 2.35 -17.61
C GLU A 349 11.90 3.53 -17.39
N SER A 350 10.78 3.29 -16.69
CA SER A 350 9.78 4.32 -16.33
C SER A 350 9.78 4.67 -14.84
N MET A 351 10.72 4.12 -14.07
CA MET A 351 10.84 4.46 -12.65
C MET A 351 11.27 5.91 -12.47
N ARG A 352 10.65 6.59 -11.52
CA ARG A 352 11.08 7.90 -11.09
C ARG A 352 11.97 7.76 -9.86
N PHE A 353 13.17 8.30 -9.97
CA PHE A 353 14.13 8.37 -8.87
C PHE A 353 14.12 9.77 -8.30
N ASP A 354 13.37 9.97 -7.24
CA ASP A 354 13.31 11.23 -6.49
C ASP A 354 13.50 10.95 -4.98
N ARG A 355 13.66 12.01 -4.20
CA ARG A 355 13.87 11.90 -2.74
C ARG A 355 12.74 11.16 -2.02
N LEU A 356 11.52 11.23 -2.53
CA LEU A 356 10.35 10.58 -1.94
C LEU A 356 10.36 9.08 -2.22
N ASN A 357 10.88 8.67 -3.38
CA ASN A 357 10.82 7.31 -3.87
C ASN A 357 12.01 6.44 -3.41
N VAL A 358 13.18 7.03 -3.20
CA VAL A 358 14.41 6.28 -2.84
C VAL A 358 14.35 5.65 -1.45
N TYR A 359 13.75 6.34 -0.48
CA TYR A 359 13.63 5.85 0.90
C TYR A 359 12.29 5.14 1.18
N ARG A 360 11.39 5.16 0.21
CA ARG A 360 10.13 4.45 0.27
C ARG A 360 10.20 3.30 -0.71
N THR A 361 10.10 2.09 -0.22
CA THR A 361 10.01 0.86 -1.01
C THR A 361 8.81 0.84 -1.97
N ASP A 362 8.00 1.89 -1.95
CA ASP A 362 6.84 2.14 -2.81
C ASP A 362 7.16 3.02 -4.05
N GLY A 363 8.44 3.29 -4.35
CA GLY A 363 8.89 4.12 -5.49
C GLY A 363 8.71 3.53 -6.88
N PHE A 364 8.19 2.31 -6.97
CA PHE A 364 7.98 1.64 -8.26
C PHE A 364 6.53 1.68 -8.71
N ARG A 365 5.85 2.78 -8.46
CA ARG A 365 4.44 2.99 -8.83
C ARG A 365 4.33 3.25 -10.32
N GLY A 366 3.54 2.43 -11.02
CA GLY A 366 3.17 2.67 -12.40
C GLY A 366 1.92 3.55 -12.50
N ASP A 367 1.60 3.98 -13.73
CA ASP A 367 0.44 4.83 -14.01
C ASP A 367 -0.86 4.02 -14.14
N ALA A 368 -0.75 2.69 -14.20
CA ALA A 368 -1.86 1.79 -14.45
C ALA A 368 -2.40 1.17 -13.15
N TRP A 369 -3.72 1.12 -13.06
CA TRP A 369 -4.47 0.49 -11.99
C TRP A 369 -5.40 -0.57 -12.56
N ASP A 370 -5.27 -1.80 -12.10
CA ASP A 370 -6.24 -2.85 -12.35
C ASP A 370 -7.41 -2.71 -11.40
N VAL A 371 -8.62 -2.74 -11.94
CA VAL A 371 -9.86 -2.56 -11.19
C VAL A 371 -10.61 -3.87 -11.11
N PHE A 372 -11.01 -4.23 -9.89
CA PHE A 372 -11.80 -5.41 -9.61
C PHE A 372 -13.12 -4.99 -8.94
N ASP A 373 -14.19 -5.73 -9.23
CA ASP A 373 -15.46 -5.53 -8.52
C ASP A 373 -15.38 -6.03 -7.06
N ALA A 374 -16.46 -5.85 -6.32
CA ALA A 374 -16.55 -6.27 -4.93
C ALA A 374 -16.40 -7.79 -4.73
N ASP A 375 -16.67 -8.58 -5.78
CA ASP A 375 -16.51 -10.04 -5.80
C ASP A 375 -15.11 -10.48 -6.26
N GLY A 376 -14.20 -9.54 -6.58
CA GLY A 376 -12.83 -9.80 -7.03
C GLY A 376 -12.71 -10.15 -8.51
N ARG A 377 -13.73 -9.91 -9.35
CA ARG A 377 -13.64 -10.11 -10.80
C ARG A 377 -12.95 -8.92 -11.44
N TYR A 378 -12.02 -9.19 -12.32
CA TYR A 378 -11.29 -8.15 -13.06
C TYR A 378 -12.21 -7.42 -14.04
N LEU A 379 -12.35 -6.13 -13.84
CA LEU A 379 -13.16 -5.26 -14.67
C LEU A 379 -12.36 -4.72 -15.85
N GLY A 380 -11.16 -4.24 -15.61
CA GLY A 380 -10.29 -3.62 -16.61
C GLY A 380 -9.25 -2.70 -15.99
N GLU A 381 -8.51 -2.01 -16.84
CA GLU A 381 -7.44 -1.09 -16.45
C GLU A 381 -7.94 0.36 -16.48
N VAL A 382 -7.49 1.16 -15.51
CA VAL A 382 -7.58 2.62 -15.51
C VAL A 382 -6.16 3.18 -15.49
N ARG A 383 -5.87 4.11 -16.39
CA ARG A 383 -4.55 4.73 -16.49
C ARG A 383 -4.63 6.21 -16.18
N PHE A 384 -3.77 6.66 -15.28
CA PHE A 384 -3.63 8.08 -14.92
C PHE A 384 -2.50 8.73 -15.73
N PRO A 385 -2.49 10.07 -15.82
CA PRO A 385 -1.34 10.78 -16.37
C PRO A 385 -0.06 10.42 -15.63
N SER A 386 1.07 10.40 -16.34
CA SER A 386 2.36 10.05 -15.74
C SER A 386 2.72 11.01 -14.61
N GLY A 387 3.29 10.47 -13.54
CA GLY A 387 3.70 11.22 -12.36
C GLY A 387 2.60 11.51 -11.35
N VAL A 388 1.39 11.00 -11.56
CA VAL A 388 0.32 11.09 -10.58
C VAL A 388 0.45 9.98 -9.55
N ARG A 389 0.49 10.36 -8.28
CA ARG A 389 0.39 9.46 -7.14
C ARG A 389 -0.97 9.62 -6.48
N LEU A 390 -1.78 8.58 -6.48
CA LEU A 390 -3.06 8.57 -5.76
C LEU A 390 -2.84 8.28 -4.27
N PHE A 391 -3.63 8.94 -3.44
CA PHE A 391 -3.61 8.76 -1.98
C PHE A 391 -4.95 8.27 -1.44
N ARG A 392 -6.06 8.83 -1.92
CA ARG A 392 -7.39 8.56 -1.36
C ARG A 392 -8.47 8.49 -2.44
N THR A 393 -9.48 7.70 -2.12
CA THR A 393 -10.78 7.74 -2.79
C THR A 393 -11.83 8.18 -1.77
N ARG A 394 -12.62 9.17 -2.11
CA ARG A 394 -13.71 9.66 -1.27
C ARG A 394 -14.89 10.10 -2.12
N ASP A 395 -16.08 9.60 -1.82
CA ASP A 395 -17.33 9.95 -2.52
C ASP A 395 -17.25 9.87 -4.04
N GLY A 396 -16.59 8.81 -4.55
CA GLY A 396 -16.39 8.58 -5.98
C GLY A 396 -15.28 9.41 -6.65
N LEU A 397 -14.64 10.31 -5.91
CA LEU A 397 -13.52 11.13 -6.37
C LEU A 397 -12.19 10.52 -5.92
N LEU A 398 -11.15 10.71 -6.74
CA LEU A 398 -9.80 10.26 -6.44
C LEU A 398 -8.90 11.48 -6.22
N TYR A 399 -8.11 11.44 -5.18
CA TYR A 399 -7.22 12.51 -4.77
C TYR A 399 -5.78 12.05 -4.83
N GLY A 400 -4.94 12.85 -5.44
CA GLY A 400 -3.54 12.55 -5.65
C GLY A 400 -2.65 13.78 -5.68
N VAL A 401 -1.38 13.52 -5.93
CA VAL A 401 -0.35 14.52 -6.16
C VAL A 401 0.29 14.24 -7.50
N ARG A 402 0.48 15.28 -8.28
CA ARG A 402 1.29 15.27 -9.49
C ARG A 402 2.53 16.13 -9.27
N LEU A 403 3.68 15.63 -9.67
CA LEU A 403 4.88 16.45 -9.77
C LEU A 403 4.91 17.10 -11.14
N GLU A 404 4.87 18.42 -11.14
CA GLU A 404 5.00 19.25 -12.33
C GLU A 404 6.46 19.30 -12.81
N GLU A 405 6.74 20.13 -13.81
CA GLU A 405 8.12 20.42 -14.20
C GLU A 405 8.89 21.00 -12.99
N LEU A 406 10.15 20.63 -12.85
CA LEU A 406 11.02 21.01 -11.74
C LEU A 406 10.59 20.44 -10.36
N ASP A 407 9.87 19.31 -10.37
CA ASP A 407 9.40 18.60 -9.17
C ASP A 407 8.52 19.42 -8.22
N VAL A 408 7.85 20.46 -8.73
CA VAL A 408 6.87 21.23 -7.96
C VAL A 408 5.59 20.41 -7.79
N PRO A 409 5.16 20.13 -6.55
CA PRO A 409 3.99 19.29 -6.36
C PRO A 409 2.68 20.08 -6.50
N SER A 410 1.70 19.45 -7.15
CA SER A 410 0.31 19.91 -7.23
C SER A 410 -0.62 18.84 -6.69
N ILE A 411 -1.62 19.26 -5.92
CA ILE A 411 -2.72 18.34 -5.55
C ILE A 411 -3.68 18.29 -6.72
N VAL A 412 -4.08 17.09 -7.12
CA VAL A 412 -5.00 16.85 -8.22
C VAL A 412 -6.17 16.01 -7.74
N ARG A 413 -7.37 16.36 -8.23
CA ARG A 413 -8.56 15.57 -8.01
C ARG A 413 -9.11 15.09 -9.34
N PHE A 414 -9.51 13.82 -9.38
CA PHE A 414 -10.10 13.20 -10.56
C PHE A 414 -11.51 12.71 -10.25
N ARG A 415 -12.40 12.91 -11.21
CA ARG A 415 -13.66 12.17 -11.35
C ARG A 415 -13.48 11.09 -12.41
N LEU A 416 -14.24 10.02 -12.30
CA LEU A 416 -14.24 8.95 -13.28
C LEU A 416 -15.42 9.13 -14.24
N GLU A 417 -15.13 9.19 -15.51
CA GLU A 417 -16.14 9.16 -16.58
C GLU A 417 -16.13 7.80 -17.27
N ARG A 418 -17.29 7.27 -17.61
CA ARG A 418 -17.35 6.10 -18.49
C ARG A 418 -17.06 6.53 -19.91
N GLY A 419 -16.36 5.67 -20.67
CA GLY A 419 -16.06 5.94 -22.06
C GLY A 419 -17.37 6.21 -22.82
N ARG A 420 -17.41 7.28 -23.61
CA ARG A 420 -18.53 7.50 -24.53
C ARG A 420 -18.44 6.44 -25.62
N ALA A 421 -19.49 5.65 -25.81
CA ALA A 421 -19.62 4.81 -27.00
C ALA A 421 -19.44 5.70 -28.23
N GLY A 422 -18.39 5.47 -28.98
CA GLY A 422 -17.94 6.06 -30.23
C GLY A 422 -18.57 7.40 -30.66
N ALA A 423 -17.77 8.45 -30.72
CA ALA A 423 -18.01 9.53 -31.65
C ALA A 423 -17.31 9.20 -32.98
#